data_3440f03e721a4c6167280292f50fd409
#
_entry.id   3440f03e721a4c6167280292f50fd409
#
_cell.length_a   1.000
_cell.length_b   1.000
_cell.length_c   1.000
_cell.angle_alpha   90.00
_cell.angle_beta   90.00
_cell.angle_gamma   90.00
#
_symmetry.space_group_name_H-M   'P 1'
#
loop_
_entity.id
_entity.type
_entity.pdbx_description
1 polymer ?
#
loop_
_entity_poly.entity_id
_entity_poly.type
_entity_poly.pdbx_seq_one_letter_code
_entity_poly.pdbx_strand_id
1 'polypeptide(L)'
;MKTKLIAPSLLSADFGNLQRDIEMLNNSQADWLHVDVMDGRFVPNISFGFPVMKTIQQHAKKFVDVHLMIVEPEKYVDEFINHGADLVSVHYEACTHLHRTIHHIQSLGAKAGVVLNPSTPVLMLEDIIADVDLVLLMSVNPGFGGQKFIENTYKKIAETKDLILSNNSTALIQIDGGVNLDNASKLFEAGADVLVAGNAVFSTENPEKTIELLKI
;
A
#
# COMPACT_ATOMS: atom_id res chain seq x y z
N MET A 1 3.58 -22.30 -0.70
CA MET A 1 3.71 -21.37 -1.85
C MET A 1 3.76 -19.98 -1.27
N LYS A 2 4.65 -19.09 -1.74
CA LYS A 2 4.61 -17.68 -1.35
C LYS A 2 3.29 -17.06 -1.80
N THR A 3 2.67 -16.27 -0.96
CA THR A 3 1.42 -15.57 -1.28
C THR A 3 1.76 -14.44 -2.28
N LYS A 4 1.14 -14.44 -3.44
CA LYS A 4 1.24 -13.36 -4.44
C LYS A 4 -0.05 -12.56 -4.37
N LEU A 5 -0.04 -11.41 -3.70
CA LEU A 5 -1.21 -10.56 -3.52
C LEU A 5 -1.14 -9.35 -4.45
N ILE A 6 -2.27 -9.01 -5.06
CA ILE A 6 -2.42 -7.80 -5.88
C ILE A 6 -3.42 -6.87 -5.22
N ALA A 7 -2.99 -5.61 -5.03
CA ALA A 7 -3.75 -4.52 -4.46
C ALA A 7 -3.90 -3.39 -5.50
N PRO A 8 -4.95 -3.37 -6.35
CA PRO A 8 -5.18 -2.27 -7.27
C PRO A 8 -5.39 -0.96 -6.51
N SER A 9 -4.64 0.10 -6.92
CA SER A 9 -4.79 1.43 -6.32
C SER A 9 -5.97 2.17 -6.89
N LEU A 10 -6.93 2.51 -6.03
CA LEU A 10 -8.10 3.32 -6.37
C LEU A 10 -7.76 4.75 -6.78
N LEU A 11 -6.52 5.21 -6.57
CA LEU A 11 -6.06 6.51 -7.07
C LEU A 11 -6.15 6.60 -8.60
N SER A 12 -6.08 5.46 -9.31
CA SER A 12 -6.18 5.39 -10.78
C SER A 12 -7.57 5.01 -11.28
N ALA A 13 -8.56 4.84 -10.39
CA ALA A 13 -9.94 4.53 -10.74
C ALA A 13 -10.67 5.73 -11.35
N ASP A 14 -11.79 5.49 -12.00
CA ASP A 14 -12.69 6.53 -12.46
C ASP A 14 -13.54 7.08 -11.30
N PHE A 15 -13.13 8.21 -10.72
CA PHE A 15 -13.84 8.84 -9.60
C PHE A 15 -15.28 9.26 -9.93
N GLY A 16 -15.62 9.45 -11.21
CA GLY A 16 -16.99 9.66 -11.65
C GLY A 16 -17.86 8.40 -11.53
N ASN A 17 -17.24 7.22 -11.44
CA ASN A 17 -17.90 5.91 -11.39
C ASN A 17 -17.21 4.97 -10.39
N LEU A 18 -16.73 5.50 -9.25
CA LEU A 18 -15.93 4.77 -8.28
C LEU A 18 -16.61 3.49 -7.78
N GLN A 19 -17.92 3.51 -7.53
CA GLN A 19 -18.68 2.33 -7.15
C GLN A 19 -18.53 1.21 -8.18
N ARG A 20 -18.69 1.49 -9.47
CA ARG A 20 -18.52 0.52 -10.56
C ARG A 20 -17.14 -0.14 -10.52
N ASP A 21 -16.10 0.67 -10.31
CA ASP A 21 -14.72 0.17 -10.28
C ASP A 21 -14.44 -0.69 -9.04
N ILE A 22 -14.99 -0.32 -7.88
CA ILE A 22 -14.92 -1.16 -6.68
C ILE A 22 -15.65 -2.49 -6.90
N GLU A 23 -16.84 -2.47 -7.50
CA GLU A 23 -17.62 -3.70 -7.79
C GLU A 23 -16.88 -4.60 -8.80
N MET A 24 -16.23 -4.03 -9.81
CA MET A 24 -15.36 -4.75 -10.74
C MET A 24 -14.21 -5.42 -9.99
N LEU A 25 -13.51 -4.68 -9.10
CA LEU A 25 -12.42 -5.25 -8.30
C LEU A 25 -12.89 -6.34 -7.34
N ASN A 26 -14.08 -6.21 -6.73
CA ASN A 26 -14.68 -7.26 -5.89
C ASN A 26 -14.84 -8.59 -6.64
N ASN A 27 -15.19 -8.52 -7.93
CA ASN A 27 -15.42 -9.70 -8.79
C ASN A 27 -14.14 -10.21 -9.45
N SER A 28 -13.06 -9.44 -9.43
CA SER A 28 -11.76 -9.81 -10.02
C SER A 28 -10.92 -10.70 -9.10
N GLN A 29 -9.74 -11.07 -9.55
CA GLN A 29 -8.72 -11.76 -8.75
C GLN A 29 -7.86 -10.82 -7.89
N ALA A 30 -8.20 -9.54 -7.76
CA ALA A 30 -7.58 -8.66 -6.78
C ALA A 30 -7.76 -9.23 -5.37
N ASP A 31 -6.77 -9.07 -4.52
CA ASP A 31 -6.84 -9.53 -3.13
C ASP A 31 -7.26 -8.39 -2.20
N TRP A 32 -6.70 -7.21 -2.40
CA TRP A 32 -6.93 -6.01 -1.61
C TRP A 32 -7.40 -4.86 -2.49
N LEU A 33 -7.89 -3.79 -1.85
CA LEU A 33 -8.12 -2.48 -2.45
C LEU A 33 -7.13 -1.51 -1.80
N HIS A 34 -6.25 -0.90 -2.59
CA HIS A 34 -5.28 0.07 -2.08
C HIS A 34 -5.82 1.50 -2.21
N VAL A 35 -5.69 2.26 -1.13
CA VAL A 35 -6.29 3.59 -0.97
C VAL A 35 -5.21 4.62 -0.63
N ASP A 36 -4.79 5.40 -1.62
CA ASP A 36 -3.74 6.42 -1.49
C ASP A 36 -4.32 7.77 -1.02
N VAL A 37 -4.09 8.14 0.24
CA VAL A 37 -4.56 9.39 0.84
C VAL A 37 -3.43 10.41 0.86
N MET A 38 -3.68 11.60 0.27
CA MET A 38 -2.70 12.67 0.09
C MET A 38 -3.26 14.01 0.55
N ASP A 39 -2.47 14.81 1.27
CA ASP A 39 -2.88 16.06 1.91
C ASP A 39 -2.32 17.34 1.26
N GLY A 40 -1.50 17.23 0.22
CA GLY A 40 -0.84 18.36 -0.42
C GLY A 40 0.30 19.00 0.40
N ARG A 41 0.70 18.36 1.52
CA ARG A 41 1.79 18.82 2.40
C ARG A 41 2.93 17.82 2.49
N PHE A 42 2.63 16.56 2.79
CA PHE A 42 3.62 15.49 2.76
C PHE A 42 4.04 15.17 1.31
N VAL A 43 3.08 15.21 0.39
CA VAL A 43 3.29 15.08 -1.05
C VAL A 43 2.66 16.26 -1.80
N PRO A 44 3.16 16.64 -3.00
CA PRO A 44 2.67 17.80 -3.74
C PRO A 44 1.39 17.49 -4.53
N ASN A 45 0.48 16.72 -3.95
CA ASN A 45 -0.80 16.34 -4.54
C ASN A 45 -1.85 16.16 -3.42
N ILE A 46 -3.12 16.37 -3.76
CA ILE A 46 -4.28 16.09 -2.90
C ILE A 46 -5.13 15.04 -3.61
N SER A 47 -5.43 13.93 -2.93
CA SER A 47 -6.27 12.88 -3.50
C SER A 47 -7.70 12.96 -2.95
N PHE A 48 -7.99 12.27 -1.90
CA PHE A 48 -9.31 12.17 -1.29
C PHE A 48 -9.21 11.86 0.21
N GLY A 49 -10.35 11.93 0.90
CA GLY A 49 -10.43 11.67 2.33
C GLY A 49 -11.70 10.91 2.70
N PHE A 50 -12.24 11.16 3.89
CA PHE A 50 -13.34 10.42 4.50
C PHE A 50 -14.60 10.27 3.66
N PRO A 51 -15.06 11.27 2.85
CA PRO A 51 -16.23 11.08 1.99
C PRO A 51 -16.07 9.95 0.98
N VAL A 52 -14.86 9.76 0.44
CA VAL A 52 -14.54 8.67 -0.48
C VAL A 52 -14.39 7.36 0.28
N MET A 53 -13.73 7.37 1.45
CA MET A 53 -13.65 6.20 2.33
C MET A 53 -15.03 5.64 2.67
N LYS A 54 -16.03 6.49 2.92
CA LYS A 54 -17.40 6.06 3.16
C LYS A 54 -17.99 5.30 1.96
N THR A 55 -17.71 5.73 0.73
CA THR A 55 -18.12 4.99 -0.46
C THR A 55 -17.40 3.65 -0.57
N ILE A 56 -16.10 3.62 -0.29
CA ILE A 56 -15.32 2.37 -0.27
C ILE A 56 -15.91 1.40 0.76
N GLN A 57 -16.14 1.85 2.00
CA GLN A 57 -16.74 1.04 3.07
C GLN A 57 -18.10 0.43 2.68
N GLN A 58 -18.93 1.17 1.93
CA GLN A 58 -20.24 0.70 1.49
C GLN A 58 -20.18 -0.38 0.42
N HIS A 59 -19.18 -0.36 -0.44
CA HIS A 59 -19.13 -1.20 -1.64
C HIS A 59 -18.00 -2.22 -1.65
N ALA A 60 -16.92 -2.02 -0.89
CA ALA A 60 -15.80 -2.94 -0.83
C ALA A 60 -16.18 -4.26 -0.12
N LYS A 61 -15.75 -5.39 -0.70
CA LYS A 61 -15.87 -6.74 -0.11
C LYS A 61 -14.51 -7.39 0.09
N LYS A 62 -13.46 -6.70 -0.27
CA LYS A 62 -12.06 -7.13 -0.14
C LYS A 62 -11.37 -6.33 0.94
N PHE A 63 -10.24 -6.81 1.39
CA PHE A 63 -9.38 -6.16 2.37
C PHE A 63 -9.01 -4.74 1.92
N VAL A 64 -9.25 -3.74 2.76
CA VAL A 64 -9.00 -2.32 2.47
C VAL A 64 -7.69 -1.89 3.12
N ASP A 65 -6.70 -1.64 2.29
CA ASP A 65 -5.34 -1.22 2.62
C ASP A 65 -5.19 0.29 2.40
N VAL A 66 -5.09 1.07 3.47
CA VAL A 66 -5.03 2.53 3.43
C VAL A 66 -3.59 3.01 3.64
N HIS A 67 -3.07 3.71 2.64
CA HIS A 67 -1.74 4.32 2.64
C HIS A 67 -1.84 5.83 2.88
N LEU A 68 -1.34 6.29 4.03
CA LEU A 68 -1.42 7.70 4.44
C LEU A 68 -0.16 8.48 4.05
N MET A 69 -0.21 9.19 2.94
CA MET A 69 0.79 10.17 2.50
C MET A 69 0.43 11.57 3.00
N ILE A 70 0.33 11.71 4.32
CA ILE A 70 -0.09 12.94 5.00
C ILE A 70 0.86 13.28 6.14
N VAL A 71 0.91 14.54 6.55
CA VAL A 71 1.63 14.97 7.76
C VAL A 71 0.81 14.61 9.00
N GLU A 72 1.49 14.27 10.11
CA GLU A 72 0.86 13.94 11.40
C GLU A 72 -0.26 12.87 11.27
N PRO A 73 0.00 11.70 10.61
CA PRO A 73 -1.03 10.70 10.33
C PRO A 73 -1.71 10.17 11.59
N GLU A 74 -1.04 10.20 12.74
CA GLU A 74 -1.57 9.79 14.04
C GLU A 74 -2.85 10.53 14.46
N LYS A 75 -3.13 11.68 13.87
CA LYS A 75 -4.35 12.46 14.13
C LYS A 75 -5.57 11.90 13.40
N TYR A 76 -5.39 11.01 12.41
CA TYR A 76 -6.42 10.58 11.47
C TYR A 76 -6.62 9.07 11.42
N VAL A 77 -5.73 8.27 12.01
CA VAL A 77 -5.81 6.80 11.95
C VAL A 77 -7.15 6.25 12.45
N ASP A 78 -7.68 6.80 13.55
CA ASP A 78 -8.97 6.40 14.13
C ASP A 78 -10.10 6.52 13.10
N GLU A 79 -10.16 7.66 12.42
CA GLU A 79 -11.20 7.94 11.42
C GLU A 79 -11.09 7.03 10.19
N PHE A 80 -9.88 6.73 9.70
CA PHE A 80 -9.71 5.80 8.58
C PHE A 80 -10.14 4.38 8.96
N ILE A 81 -9.82 3.93 10.18
CA ILE A 81 -10.24 2.61 10.70
C ILE A 81 -11.76 2.58 10.88
N ASN A 82 -12.37 3.61 11.47
CA ASN A 82 -13.82 3.73 11.62
C ASN A 82 -14.57 3.74 10.26
N HIS A 83 -13.88 4.17 9.19
CA HIS A 83 -14.39 4.14 7.82
C HIS A 83 -13.96 2.89 7.03
N GLY A 84 -13.60 1.79 7.73
CA GLY A 84 -13.43 0.48 7.14
C GLY A 84 -12.04 0.15 6.61
N ALA A 85 -10.99 0.83 7.06
CA ALA A 85 -9.63 0.39 6.79
C ALA A 85 -9.31 -0.87 7.60
N ASP A 86 -8.91 -1.95 6.93
CA ASP A 86 -8.42 -3.19 7.56
C ASP A 86 -6.94 -3.09 7.92
N LEU A 87 -6.20 -2.28 7.15
CA LEU A 87 -4.80 -1.96 7.36
C LEU A 87 -4.58 -0.46 7.13
N VAL A 88 -3.78 0.17 7.99
CA VAL A 88 -3.33 1.55 7.83
C VAL A 88 -1.81 1.58 7.81
N SER A 89 -1.24 2.10 6.72
CA SER A 89 0.18 2.29 6.53
C SER A 89 0.54 3.77 6.67
N VAL A 90 1.52 4.07 7.52
CA VAL A 90 2.00 5.43 7.77
C VAL A 90 3.47 5.57 7.39
N HIS A 91 3.86 6.70 6.82
CA HIS A 91 5.25 6.96 6.48
C HIS A 91 6.12 7.12 7.71
N TYR A 92 7.26 6.43 7.72
CA TYR A 92 8.31 6.63 8.73
C TYR A 92 8.65 8.12 8.88
N GLU A 93 8.77 8.80 7.74
CA GLU A 93 9.17 10.21 7.66
C GLU A 93 8.09 11.20 8.14
N ALA A 94 6.83 10.74 8.26
CA ALA A 94 5.70 11.56 8.71
C ALA A 94 5.39 11.38 10.21
N CYS A 95 5.94 10.35 10.86
CA CYS A 95 5.60 9.98 12.23
C CYS A 95 6.70 10.35 13.21
N THR A 96 6.47 11.32 14.09
CA THR A 96 7.42 11.65 15.17
C THR A 96 7.56 10.52 16.18
N HIS A 97 6.48 9.79 16.46
CA HIS A 97 6.43 8.70 17.43
C HIS A 97 5.87 7.42 16.79
N LEU A 98 6.59 6.89 15.79
CA LEU A 98 6.16 5.76 14.98
C LEU A 98 5.70 4.56 15.82
N HIS A 99 6.48 4.12 16.80
CA HIS A 99 6.13 3.01 17.68
C HIS A 99 4.75 3.19 18.33
N ARG A 100 4.47 4.39 18.87
CA ARG A 100 3.15 4.70 19.45
C ARG A 100 2.04 4.62 18.42
N THR A 101 2.26 5.14 17.21
CA THR A 101 1.26 5.13 16.13
C THR A 101 0.94 3.71 15.66
N ILE A 102 1.95 2.86 15.50
CA ILE A 102 1.77 1.43 15.14
C ILE A 102 0.92 0.71 16.19
N HIS A 103 1.29 0.80 17.46
CA HIS A 103 0.50 0.15 18.52
C HIS A 103 -0.90 0.73 18.68
N HIS A 104 -1.07 2.03 18.40
CA HIS A 104 -2.41 2.64 18.42
C HIS A 104 -3.30 2.06 17.31
N ILE A 105 -2.82 1.97 16.06
CA ILE A 105 -3.54 1.32 14.96
C ILE A 105 -3.96 -0.09 15.34
N GLN A 106 -3.04 -0.90 15.87
CA GLN A 106 -3.31 -2.28 16.29
C GLN A 106 -4.32 -2.36 17.43
N SER A 107 -4.27 -1.42 18.38
CA SER A 107 -5.22 -1.37 19.50
C SER A 107 -6.67 -1.11 19.06
N LEU A 108 -6.85 -0.51 17.88
CA LEU A 108 -8.15 -0.28 17.24
C LEU A 108 -8.63 -1.47 16.40
N GLY A 109 -7.83 -2.55 16.32
CA GLY A 109 -8.19 -3.80 15.64
C GLY A 109 -7.80 -3.85 14.16
N ALA A 110 -7.14 -2.81 13.63
CA ALA A 110 -6.59 -2.82 12.27
C ALA A 110 -5.14 -3.32 12.25
N LYS A 111 -4.68 -3.78 11.09
CA LYS A 111 -3.26 -4.05 10.86
C LYS A 111 -2.48 -2.77 10.67
N ALA A 112 -1.22 -2.76 11.12
CA ALA A 112 -0.36 -1.58 11.06
C ALA A 112 0.78 -1.78 10.07
N GLY A 113 0.89 -0.86 9.09
CA GLY A 113 1.97 -0.81 8.13
C GLY A 113 2.90 0.38 8.35
N VAL A 114 4.17 0.20 8.00
CA VAL A 114 5.15 1.29 7.90
C VAL A 114 5.61 1.46 6.47
N VAL A 115 5.71 2.71 6.02
CA VAL A 115 6.12 3.06 4.66
C VAL A 115 7.48 3.72 4.66
N LEU A 116 8.33 3.35 3.71
CA LEU A 116 9.62 4.00 3.46
C LEU A 116 9.66 4.67 2.09
N ASN A 117 10.03 5.93 2.04
CA ASN A 117 10.38 6.61 0.81
C ASN A 117 11.58 5.95 0.09
N PRO A 118 11.77 6.16 -1.21
CA PRO A 118 12.90 5.57 -1.95
C PRO A 118 14.27 5.86 -1.34
N SER A 119 14.44 7.06 -0.76
CA SER A 119 15.70 7.52 -0.16
C SER A 119 15.93 7.07 1.29
N THR A 120 14.91 6.57 1.99
CA THR A 120 15.01 6.16 3.41
C THR A 120 15.58 4.74 3.51
N PRO A 121 16.69 4.52 4.22
CA PRO A 121 17.27 3.18 4.39
C PRO A 121 16.33 2.22 5.16
N VAL A 122 16.35 0.93 4.79
CA VAL A 122 15.58 -0.12 5.47
C VAL A 122 15.99 -0.29 6.94
N LEU A 123 17.26 -0.03 7.27
CA LEU A 123 17.79 -0.09 8.62
C LEU A 123 17.01 0.78 9.63
N MET A 124 16.32 1.81 9.17
CA MET A 124 15.47 2.64 10.02
C MET A 124 14.31 1.89 10.67
N LEU A 125 14.03 0.67 10.23
CA LEU A 125 12.98 -0.20 10.77
C LEU A 125 13.49 -1.23 11.79
N GLU A 126 14.79 -1.28 12.08
CA GLU A 126 15.39 -2.32 12.93
C GLU A 126 14.68 -2.45 14.29
N ASP A 127 14.35 -1.33 14.93
CA ASP A 127 13.72 -1.31 16.25
C ASP A 127 12.18 -1.48 16.23
N ILE A 128 11.55 -1.55 15.03
CA ILE A 128 10.08 -1.61 14.90
C ILE A 128 9.58 -2.79 14.06
N ILE A 129 10.48 -3.48 13.36
CA ILE A 129 10.12 -4.51 12.37
C ILE A 129 9.34 -5.69 12.98
N ALA A 130 9.54 -5.97 14.25
CA ALA A 130 8.83 -7.04 14.97
C ALA A 130 7.37 -6.67 15.31
N ASP A 131 7.05 -5.38 15.32
CA ASP A 131 5.75 -4.87 15.75
C ASP A 131 4.83 -4.52 14.58
N VAL A 132 5.34 -4.49 13.34
CA VAL A 132 4.54 -4.13 12.16
C VAL A 132 3.98 -5.35 11.45
N ASP A 133 2.79 -5.22 10.86
CA ASP A 133 2.18 -6.26 10.02
C ASP A 133 2.63 -6.16 8.55
N LEU A 134 3.09 -4.97 8.13
CA LEU A 134 3.45 -4.71 6.73
C LEU A 134 4.54 -3.64 6.64
N VAL A 135 5.49 -3.86 5.72
CA VAL A 135 6.44 -2.84 5.26
C VAL A 135 6.13 -2.50 3.82
N LEU A 136 5.71 -1.27 3.57
CA LEU A 136 5.52 -0.75 2.22
C LEU A 136 6.77 -0.01 1.76
N LEU A 137 7.36 -0.47 0.67
CA LEU A 137 8.50 0.18 0.03
C LEU A 137 8.02 0.98 -1.18
N MET A 138 8.18 2.29 -1.12
CA MET A 138 7.93 3.13 -2.28
C MET A 138 8.96 2.86 -3.37
N SER A 139 8.49 2.49 -4.54
CA SER A 139 9.32 2.29 -5.74
C SER A 139 9.24 3.46 -6.74
N VAL A 140 8.59 4.52 -6.34
CA VAL A 140 8.58 5.86 -6.95
C VAL A 140 8.58 6.91 -5.84
N ASN A 141 8.79 8.19 -6.14
CA ASN A 141 8.50 9.23 -5.16
C ASN A 141 6.99 9.34 -4.96
N PRO A 142 6.48 9.32 -3.71
CA PRO A 142 5.04 9.37 -3.47
C PRO A 142 4.41 10.67 -4.00
N GLY A 143 3.10 10.61 -4.36
CA GLY A 143 2.32 11.79 -4.76
C GLY A 143 1.64 11.69 -6.12
N PHE A 144 2.12 10.91 -7.08
CA PHE A 144 1.54 10.76 -8.41
C PHE A 144 1.62 9.33 -8.92
N GLY A 145 0.56 8.89 -9.61
CA GLY A 145 0.58 7.63 -10.35
C GLY A 145 1.40 7.71 -11.66
N GLY A 146 1.66 6.56 -12.30
CA GLY A 146 2.27 6.47 -13.63
C GLY A 146 3.75 6.84 -13.72
N GLN A 147 4.46 6.88 -12.61
CA GLN A 147 5.90 7.17 -12.57
C GLN A 147 6.73 5.94 -12.96
N LYS A 148 7.99 6.20 -13.37
CA LYS A 148 8.96 5.15 -13.69
C LYS A 148 9.48 4.49 -12.41
N PHE A 149 9.49 3.16 -12.41
CA PHE A 149 10.00 2.32 -11.33
C PHE A 149 11.47 2.63 -10.99
N ILE A 150 11.82 2.69 -9.72
CA ILE A 150 13.17 2.91 -9.21
C ILE A 150 13.83 1.56 -8.91
N GLU A 151 14.81 1.16 -9.70
CA GLU A 151 15.48 -0.16 -9.63
C GLU A 151 16.11 -0.49 -8.26
N ASN A 152 16.53 0.54 -7.49
CA ASN A 152 17.07 0.32 -6.14
C ASN A 152 16.08 -0.38 -5.19
N THR A 153 14.79 -0.42 -5.55
CA THR A 153 13.75 -1.13 -4.80
C THR A 153 14.05 -2.61 -4.64
N TYR A 154 14.64 -3.27 -5.64
CA TYR A 154 15.04 -4.69 -5.52
C TYR A 154 16.03 -4.93 -4.38
N LYS A 155 17.01 -4.02 -4.21
CA LYS A 155 17.94 -4.07 -3.08
C LYS A 155 17.20 -3.90 -1.76
N LYS A 156 16.28 -2.92 -1.68
CA LYS A 156 15.48 -2.67 -0.46
C LYS A 156 14.59 -3.86 -0.11
N ILE A 157 14.00 -4.56 -1.08
CA ILE A 157 13.24 -5.79 -0.84
C ILE A 157 14.12 -6.85 -0.16
N ALA A 158 15.33 -7.08 -0.68
CA ALA A 158 16.25 -8.05 -0.09
C ALA A 158 16.64 -7.66 1.35
N GLU A 159 17.02 -6.39 1.58
CA GLU A 159 17.35 -5.87 2.91
C GLU A 159 16.15 -6.00 3.89
N THR A 160 14.94 -5.70 3.45
CA THR A 160 13.72 -5.83 4.28
C THR A 160 13.45 -7.28 4.62
N LYS A 161 13.62 -8.18 3.67
CA LYS A 161 13.45 -9.62 3.90
C LYS A 161 14.45 -10.16 4.91
N ASP A 162 15.71 -9.75 4.81
CA ASP A 162 16.75 -10.14 5.77
C ASP A 162 16.43 -9.60 7.17
N LEU A 163 15.95 -8.35 7.27
CA LEU A 163 15.55 -7.73 8.53
C LEU A 163 14.37 -8.46 9.17
N ILE A 164 13.34 -8.82 8.39
CA ILE A 164 12.18 -9.60 8.84
C ILE A 164 12.64 -10.96 9.39
N LEU A 165 13.48 -11.68 8.65
CA LEU A 165 13.96 -13.00 9.06
C LEU A 165 14.83 -12.93 10.34
N SER A 166 15.72 -11.95 10.41
CA SER A 166 16.64 -11.78 11.56
C SER A 166 15.91 -11.46 12.87
N ASN A 167 14.72 -10.83 12.77
CA ASN A 167 13.93 -10.43 13.93
C ASN A 167 12.70 -11.34 14.17
N ASN A 168 12.60 -12.50 13.47
CA ASN A 168 11.44 -13.39 13.55
C ASN A 168 10.10 -12.68 13.31
N SER A 169 10.10 -11.61 12.52
CA SER A 169 8.89 -10.88 12.14
C SER A 169 8.07 -11.67 11.12
N THR A 170 6.78 -11.41 11.08
CA THR A 170 5.83 -11.94 10.08
C THR A 170 5.32 -10.86 9.13
N ALA A 171 5.94 -9.68 9.14
CA ALA A 171 5.55 -8.56 8.29
C ALA A 171 5.58 -8.94 6.80
N LEU A 172 4.56 -8.50 6.06
CA LEU A 172 4.52 -8.60 4.61
C LEU A 172 5.33 -7.48 3.97
N ILE A 173 5.91 -7.75 2.81
CA ILE A 173 6.60 -6.74 1.99
C ILE A 173 5.66 -6.32 0.86
N GLN A 174 5.25 -5.05 0.88
CA GLN A 174 4.43 -4.44 -0.17
C GLN A 174 5.27 -3.47 -1.00
N ILE A 175 5.01 -3.43 -2.31
CA ILE A 175 5.68 -2.53 -3.26
C ILE A 175 4.65 -1.63 -3.92
N ASP A 176 4.89 -0.32 -3.85
CA ASP A 176 4.02 0.67 -4.47
C ASP A 176 4.80 1.63 -5.36
N GLY A 177 4.35 1.72 -6.62
CA GLY A 177 4.84 2.62 -7.63
C GLY A 177 5.49 1.95 -8.84
N GLY A 178 4.99 2.25 -10.04
CA GLY A 178 5.55 1.78 -11.31
C GLY A 178 5.48 0.25 -11.52
N VAL A 179 4.66 -0.46 -10.74
CA VAL A 179 4.41 -1.89 -10.92
C VAL A 179 3.61 -2.10 -12.21
N ASN A 180 4.03 -3.09 -13.00
CA ASN A 180 3.42 -3.45 -14.27
C ASN A 180 3.70 -4.93 -14.62
N LEU A 181 3.22 -5.41 -15.77
CA LEU A 181 3.39 -6.80 -16.21
C LEU A 181 4.86 -7.20 -16.44
N ASP A 182 5.74 -6.23 -16.78
CA ASP A 182 7.14 -6.52 -17.09
C ASP A 182 7.98 -6.76 -15.82
N ASN A 183 7.57 -6.19 -14.66
CA ASN A 183 8.34 -6.26 -13.42
C ASN A 183 7.68 -7.06 -12.29
N ALA A 184 6.38 -7.36 -12.36
CA ALA A 184 5.63 -8.02 -11.29
C ALA A 184 6.25 -9.37 -10.87
N SER A 185 6.55 -10.27 -11.82
CA SER A 185 7.18 -11.57 -11.52
C SER A 185 8.52 -11.40 -10.81
N LYS A 186 9.38 -10.48 -11.29
CA LYS A 186 10.69 -10.19 -10.69
C LYS A 186 10.57 -9.63 -9.27
N LEU A 187 9.53 -8.83 -8.98
CA LEU A 187 9.27 -8.28 -7.65
C LEU A 187 8.88 -9.39 -6.67
N PHE A 188 8.01 -10.31 -7.07
CA PHE A 188 7.67 -11.48 -6.27
C PHE A 188 8.88 -12.41 -6.05
N GLU A 189 9.69 -12.63 -7.08
CA GLU A 189 10.93 -13.42 -6.98
C GLU A 189 11.92 -12.78 -6.01
N ALA A 190 12.07 -11.46 -6.04
CA ALA A 190 12.92 -10.71 -5.12
C ALA A 190 12.46 -10.81 -3.67
N GLY A 191 11.17 -11.03 -3.42
CA GLY A 191 10.66 -11.24 -2.07
C GLY A 191 9.45 -10.43 -1.68
N ALA A 192 8.87 -9.65 -2.59
CA ALA A 192 7.60 -8.99 -2.35
C ALA A 192 6.47 -10.01 -2.12
N ASP A 193 5.50 -9.64 -1.27
CA ASP A 193 4.30 -10.41 -0.97
C ASP A 193 3.05 -9.76 -1.58
N VAL A 194 3.03 -8.42 -1.65
CA VAL A 194 1.91 -7.61 -2.14
C VAL A 194 2.42 -6.59 -3.17
N LEU A 195 1.75 -6.49 -4.31
CA LEU A 195 2.05 -5.48 -5.34
C LEU A 195 0.86 -4.53 -5.50
N VAL A 196 1.14 -3.23 -5.36
CA VAL A 196 0.19 -2.16 -5.65
C VAL A 196 0.29 -1.80 -7.14
N ALA A 197 -0.83 -1.86 -7.86
CA ALA A 197 -0.89 -1.56 -9.28
C ALA A 197 -2.07 -0.62 -9.59
N GLY A 198 -1.78 0.63 -9.90
CA GLY A 198 -2.77 1.64 -10.29
C GLY A 198 -2.95 1.68 -11.81
N ASN A 199 -2.19 2.54 -12.49
CA ASN A 199 -2.26 2.73 -13.95
C ASN A 199 -2.16 1.43 -14.74
N ALA A 200 -1.30 0.50 -14.33
CA ALA A 200 -1.15 -0.78 -15.02
C ALA A 200 -2.45 -1.59 -15.08
N VAL A 201 -3.38 -1.39 -14.14
CA VAL A 201 -4.69 -2.04 -14.11
C VAL A 201 -5.73 -1.16 -14.82
N PHE A 202 -5.93 0.07 -14.36
CA PHE A 202 -7.06 0.90 -14.77
C PHE A 202 -6.92 1.53 -16.16
N SER A 203 -5.71 1.59 -16.74
CA SER A 203 -5.50 2.12 -18.09
C SER A 203 -5.64 1.06 -19.19
N THR A 204 -5.98 -0.19 -18.87
CA THR A 204 -6.14 -1.27 -19.83
C THR A 204 -7.59 -1.44 -20.26
N GLU A 205 -7.80 -2.05 -21.43
CA GLU A 205 -9.15 -2.40 -21.91
C GLU A 205 -9.82 -3.47 -21.03
N ASN A 206 -9.04 -4.30 -20.35
CA ASN A 206 -9.53 -5.36 -19.49
C ASN A 206 -8.76 -5.41 -18.16
N PRO A 207 -9.16 -4.58 -17.17
CA PRO A 207 -8.52 -4.54 -15.86
C PRO A 207 -8.50 -5.88 -15.12
N GLU A 208 -9.58 -6.65 -15.18
CA GLU A 208 -9.68 -7.97 -14.51
C GLU A 208 -8.62 -8.94 -15.05
N LYS A 209 -8.45 -8.97 -16.39
CA LYS A 209 -7.43 -9.81 -17.02
C LYS A 209 -6.01 -9.36 -16.67
N THR A 210 -5.80 -8.05 -16.57
CA THR A 210 -4.49 -7.53 -16.16
C THR A 210 -4.15 -7.94 -14.73
N ILE A 211 -5.11 -7.92 -13.81
CA ILE A 211 -4.93 -8.40 -12.43
C ILE A 211 -4.53 -9.88 -12.40
N GLU A 212 -5.16 -10.73 -13.20
CA GLU A 212 -4.76 -12.15 -13.33
C GLU A 212 -3.31 -12.29 -13.79
N LEU A 213 -2.92 -11.54 -14.82
CA LEU A 213 -1.57 -11.59 -15.40
C LEU A 213 -0.49 -11.09 -14.44
N LEU A 214 -0.80 -10.13 -13.58
CA LEU A 214 0.12 -9.63 -12.54
C LEU A 214 0.46 -10.70 -11.49
N LYS A 215 -0.40 -11.75 -11.32
CA LYS A 215 -0.18 -12.86 -10.38
C LYS A 215 0.70 -13.99 -10.92
N ILE A 216 0.94 -14.03 -12.21
CA ILE A 216 1.73 -15.07 -12.88
C ILE A 216 3.21 -14.76 -12.73
#